data_8ab77a477b58ced2d8ffec872d76903c
#
_entry.id   8ab77a477b58ced2d8ffec872d76903c
#
_cell.length_a   1.000
_cell.length_b   1.000
_cell.length_c   1.000
_cell.angle_alpha   90.00
_cell.angle_beta   90.00
_cell.angle_gamma   90.00
#
_symmetry.space_group_name_H-M   'P 1'
#
loop_
_entity.id
_entity.type
_entity.pdbx_description
1 polymer ?
#
loop_
_entity_poly.entity_id
_entity_poly.type
_entity_poly.pdbx_seq_one_letter_code
_entity_poly.pdbx_strand_id
1 'polypeptide(L)'
;PAGSGAGYHSPNSPIAPLPQRNDVVPWSVLTDLSKKTTQDGILPVFNDAQKGMDKTTQRIQGFMVPLDAKPTQTHFILTSVPLTCSFCTPGGPESMVEVKAKTPVRYSLEPVVVEGKFTVLPNDQYGLYYRVVDAVPVK
;
A
#
# COMPACT_ATOMS: atom_id res chain seq x y z
N PRO A 1 18.42 -7.47 1.04
CA PRO A 1 19.32 -6.49 1.58
C PRO A 1 18.89 -5.07 1.29
N ALA A 2 19.13 -4.23 2.22
CA ALA A 2 18.95 -2.81 2.00
C ALA A 2 19.98 -2.35 0.99
N GLY A 3 19.56 -1.78 -0.10
CA GLY A 3 20.47 -1.23 -1.09
C GLY A 3 19.95 -1.25 -2.50
N SER A 4 19.08 -2.18 -2.83
CA SER A 4 18.53 -2.27 -4.17
C SER A 4 17.30 -3.18 -4.18
N GLY A 5 16.59 -3.18 -5.27
CA GLY A 5 15.42 -4.01 -5.48
C GLY A 5 14.12 -3.25 -5.30
N ALA A 6 13.01 -3.87 -5.70
CA ALA A 6 11.69 -3.27 -5.61
C ALA A 6 11.32 -2.96 -4.15
N GLY A 7 10.78 -1.77 -3.91
CA GLY A 7 10.41 -1.33 -2.57
C GLY A 7 11.56 -0.77 -1.74
N TYR A 8 12.74 -0.65 -2.31
CA TYR A 8 13.89 -0.10 -1.60
C TYR A 8 13.72 1.39 -1.33
N HIS A 9 13.90 1.79 -0.06
CA HIS A 9 13.89 3.19 0.35
C HIS A 9 15.33 3.64 0.59
N SER A 10 15.82 4.53 -0.26
CA SER A 10 17.21 4.99 -0.19
C SER A 10 17.48 5.77 1.10
N PRO A 11 18.60 5.50 1.80
CA PRO A 11 19.02 6.33 2.94
C PRO A 11 19.39 7.76 2.53
N ASN A 12 19.62 8.01 1.25
CA ASN A 12 19.92 9.35 0.72
C ASN A 12 18.65 10.13 0.37
N SER A 13 17.47 9.54 0.54
CA SER A 13 16.21 10.21 0.29
C SER A 13 15.99 11.35 1.29
N PRO A 14 15.50 12.52 0.84
CA PRO A 14 15.08 13.57 1.77
C PRO A 14 13.84 13.22 2.57
N ILE A 15 13.12 12.16 2.17
CA ILE A 15 11.93 11.67 2.85
C ILE A 15 12.31 10.48 3.70
N ALA A 16 12.04 10.57 5.01
CA ALA A 16 12.35 9.48 5.94
C ALA A 16 11.54 8.23 5.60
N PRO A 17 12.07 7.02 5.87
CA PRO A 17 11.28 5.80 5.71
C PRO A 17 10.11 5.76 6.70
N LEU A 18 9.18 4.83 6.47
CA LEU A 18 8.03 4.67 7.34
C LEU A 18 8.48 4.38 8.78
N PRO A 19 7.91 5.08 9.78
CA PRO A 19 8.21 4.76 11.16
C PRO A 19 7.71 3.36 11.52
N GLN A 20 8.39 2.72 12.46
CA GLN A 20 7.97 1.41 12.94
C GLN A 20 6.73 1.57 13.83
N ARG A 21 5.69 0.78 13.53
CA ARG A 21 4.46 0.75 14.31
C ARG A 21 4.03 -0.70 14.50
N ASN A 22 3.55 -1.01 15.69
CA ASN A 22 3.08 -2.36 16.01
C ASN A 22 1.58 -2.54 15.71
N ASP A 23 0.87 -1.46 15.40
CA ASP A 23 -0.58 -1.46 15.20
C ASP A 23 -0.98 -1.51 13.72
N VAL A 24 -0.02 -1.59 12.80
CA VAL A 24 -0.28 -1.63 11.36
C VAL A 24 0.23 -2.94 10.76
N VAL A 25 -0.33 -3.32 9.62
CA VAL A 25 0.14 -4.51 8.88
C VAL A 25 1.52 -4.19 8.29
N PRO A 26 2.55 -4.99 8.61
CA PRO A 26 3.88 -4.78 8.02
C PRO A 26 3.83 -5.00 6.51
N TRP A 27 4.52 -4.14 5.77
CA TRP A 27 4.61 -4.31 4.31
C TRP A 27 5.25 -5.63 3.93
N SER A 28 6.13 -6.18 4.77
CA SER A 28 6.72 -7.50 4.55
C SER A 28 5.67 -8.62 4.46
N VAL A 29 4.54 -8.46 5.15
CA VAL A 29 3.42 -9.41 5.05
C VAL A 29 2.73 -9.26 3.69
N LEU A 30 2.52 -8.01 3.23
CA LEU A 30 1.83 -7.76 1.97
C LEU A 30 2.66 -8.15 0.75
N THR A 31 3.98 -8.04 0.83
CA THR A 31 4.88 -8.38 -0.29
C THR A 31 5.23 -9.85 -0.35
N ASP A 32 4.89 -10.65 0.66
CA ASP A 32 5.21 -12.07 0.76
C ASP A 32 4.18 -12.90 0.00
N LEU A 33 4.11 -12.71 -1.31
CA LEU A 33 3.20 -13.47 -2.17
C LEU A 33 3.94 -13.95 -3.41
N SER A 34 3.34 -14.93 -4.09
CA SER A 34 3.80 -15.42 -5.40
C SER A 34 2.97 -14.78 -6.49
N LYS A 35 3.43 -14.91 -7.72
CA LYS A 35 2.73 -14.38 -8.90
C LYS A 35 2.55 -15.49 -9.92
N LYS A 36 1.43 -15.46 -10.63
CA LYS A 36 1.08 -16.44 -11.64
C LYS A 36 0.82 -15.73 -12.95
N THR A 37 1.46 -16.17 -14.03
CA THR A 37 1.20 -15.66 -15.38
C THR A 37 0.01 -16.38 -15.97
N THR A 38 -0.98 -15.62 -16.43
CA THR A 38 -2.21 -16.15 -17.06
C THR A 38 -2.46 -15.39 -18.36
N GLN A 39 -3.52 -15.77 -19.08
CA GLN A 39 -3.96 -15.04 -20.27
C GLN A 39 -4.39 -13.62 -19.94
N ASP A 40 -4.84 -13.38 -18.70
CA ASP A 40 -5.28 -12.07 -18.23
C ASP A 40 -4.11 -11.23 -17.69
N GLY A 41 -2.88 -11.75 -17.72
CA GLY A 41 -1.69 -11.07 -17.22
C GLY A 41 -1.09 -11.77 -16.02
N ILE A 42 -0.36 -11.02 -15.19
CA ILE A 42 0.28 -11.54 -14.00
C ILE A 42 -0.64 -11.31 -12.80
N LEU A 43 -1.08 -12.40 -12.18
CA LEU A 43 -2.00 -12.37 -11.04
C LEU A 43 -1.30 -12.76 -9.75
N PRO A 44 -1.72 -12.19 -8.60
CA PRO A 44 -1.16 -12.57 -7.31
C PRO A 44 -1.66 -13.92 -6.84
N VAL A 45 -0.80 -14.65 -6.12
CA VAL A 45 -1.16 -15.87 -5.39
C VAL A 45 -0.94 -15.57 -3.92
N PHE A 46 -2.02 -15.34 -3.19
CA PHE A 46 -1.94 -14.95 -1.79
C PHE A 46 -1.65 -16.16 -0.90
N ASN A 47 -0.89 -15.94 0.17
CA ASN A 47 -0.65 -16.94 1.19
C ASN A 47 -1.76 -16.91 2.26
N ASP A 48 -1.66 -17.82 3.25
CA ASP A 48 -2.70 -17.93 4.28
C ASP A 48 -2.79 -16.67 5.15
N ALA A 49 -1.67 -15.99 5.39
CA ALA A 49 -1.69 -14.75 6.19
C ALA A 49 -2.48 -13.65 5.48
N GLN A 50 -2.27 -13.47 4.18
CA GLN A 50 -2.98 -12.48 3.40
C GLN A 50 -4.46 -12.83 3.25
N LYS A 51 -4.77 -14.10 2.99
CA LYS A 51 -6.16 -14.56 2.89
C LYS A 51 -6.90 -14.41 4.21
N GLY A 52 -6.20 -14.64 5.32
CA GLY A 52 -6.79 -14.49 6.66
C GLY A 52 -7.13 -13.05 7.02
N MET A 53 -6.48 -12.07 6.41
CA MET A 53 -6.79 -10.66 6.62
C MET A 53 -7.96 -10.18 5.73
N ASP A 54 -8.33 -10.94 4.71
CA ASP A 54 -9.39 -10.56 3.78
C ASP A 54 -10.71 -10.35 4.53
N LYS A 55 -11.35 -9.22 4.26
CA LYS A 55 -12.63 -8.83 4.88
C LYS A 55 -12.53 -8.57 6.40
N THR A 56 -11.33 -8.32 6.90
CA THR A 56 -11.12 -7.92 8.30
C THR A 56 -10.73 -6.45 8.39
N THR A 57 -10.91 -5.86 9.57
CA THR A 57 -10.46 -4.49 9.82
C THR A 57 -8.96 -4.49 10.07
N GLN A 58 -8.23 -3.71 9.28
CA GLN A 58 -6.76 -3.60 9.39
C GLN A 58 -6.35 -2.14 9.31
N ARG A 59 -5.16 -1.84 9.83
CA ARG A 59 -4.52 -0.54 9.70
C ARG A 59 -3.34 -0.65 8.74
N ILE A 60 -3.28 0.28 7.80
CA ILE A 60 -2.20 0.33 6.80
C ILE A 60 -1.52 1.68 6.90
N GLN A 61 -0.20 1.67 6.98
CA GLN A 61 0.63 2.87 6.96
C GLN A 61 1.35 2.95 5.63
N GLY A 62 1.40 4.13 5.03
CA GLY A 62 2.13 4.30 3.77
C GLY A 62 2.20 5.75 3.34
N PHE A 63 2.84 5.96 2.20
CA PHE A 63 2.91 7.26 1.55
C PHE A 63 1.75 7.41 0.57
N MET A 64 1.08 8.56 0.61
CA MET A 64 -0.09 8.80 -0.26
C MET A 64 0.33 9.07 -1.70
N VAL A 65 -0.35 8.40 -2.63
CA VAL A 65 -0.35 8.75 -4.04
C VAL A 65 -1.77 9.19 -4.37
N PRO A 66 -2.02 10.49 -4.54
CA PRO A 66 -3.37 10.97 -4.78
C PRO A 66 -3.87 10.59 -6.18
N LEU A 67 -5.14 10.27 -6.28
CA LEU A 67 -5.80 9.98 -7.55
C LEU A 67 -6.69 11.16 -7.99
N ASP A 68 -6.68 12.24 -7.21
CA ASP A 68 -7.45 13.45 -7.48
C ASP A 68 -6.60 14.66 -7.11
N ALA A 69 -6.88 15.81 -7.70
CA ALA A 69 -6.12 17.03 -7.48
C ALA A 69 -6.62 17.86 -6.27
N LYS A 70 -7.48 17.30 -5.44
CA LYS A 70 -8.06 17.99 -4.28
C LYS A 70 -7.13 17.91 -3.07
N PRO A 71 -7.20 18.89 -2.14
CA PRO A 71 -6.39 18.84 -0.91
C PRO A 71 -6.79 17.73 0.06
N THR A 72 -8.02 17.21 -0.06
CA THR A 72 -8.46 16.02 0.67
C THR A 72 -8.83 14.93 -0.30
N GLN A 73 -8.54 13.69 0.07
CA GLN A 73 -8.68 12.54 -0.81
C GLN A 73 -9.64 11.53 -0.20
N THR A 74 -10.57 11.00 -1.01
CA THR A 74 -11.43 9.89 -0.64
C THR A 74 -11.06 8.61 -1.40
N HIS A 75 -10.21 8.73 -2.41
CA HIS A 75 -9.72 7.60 -3.19
C HIS A 75 -8.26 7.86 -3.53
N PHE A 76 -7.36 7.04 -3.03
CA PHE A 76 -5.92 7.20 -3.23
C PHE A 76 -5.22 5.86 -3.06
N ILE A 77 -3.91 5.87 -3.31
CA ILE A 77 -3.05 4.70 -3.12
C ILE A 77 -2.09 4.98 -1.97
N LEU A 78 -1.84 3.99 -1.13
CA LEU A 78 -0.73 4.01 -0.18
C LEU A 78 0.39 3.11 -0.70
N THR A 79 1.62 3.59 -0.61
CA THR A 79 2.80 2.85 -1.05
C THR A 79 3.80 2.74 0.08
N SER A 80 4.64 1.68 0.03
CA SER A 80 5.69 1.48 1.02
C SER A 80 6.88 2.41 0.83
N VAL A 81 7.06 2.96 -0.38
CA VAL A 81 8.15 3.85 -0.74
C VAL A 81 7.54 5.04 -1.50
N PRO A 82 7.94 6.29 -1.17
CA PRO A 82 7.38 7.45 -1.86
C PRO A 82 7.78 7.45 -3.34
N LEU A 83 6.82 7.73 -4.22
CA LEU A 83 7.07 7.78 -5.67
C LEU A 83 7.91 9.00 -6.07
N THR A 84 8.01 10.00 -5.20
CA THR A 84 8.82 11.20 -5.43
C THR A 84 10.29 11.03 -5.05
N CYS A 85 10.65 9.88 -4.50
CA CYS A 85 12.04 9.60 -4.08
C CYS A 85 12.85 9.15 -5.31
N SER A 86 13.79 9.99 -5.76
CA SER A 86 14.60 9.70 -6.95
C SER A 86 15.56 8.52 -6.78
N PHE A 87 15.98 8.24 -5.55
CA PHE A 87 16.95 7.19 -5.24
C PHE A 87 16.31 5.92 -4.70
N CYS A 88 14.99 5.88 -4.60
CA CYS A 88 14.25 4.72 -4.13
C CYS A 88 13.81 3.87 -5.32
N THR A 89 13.57 2.59 -5.06
CA THR A 89 13.03 1.69 -6.07
C THR A 89 11.59 1.35 -5.70
N PRO A 90 10.59 1.95 -6.38
CA PRO A 90 9.19 1.63 -6.08
C PRO A 90 8.90 0.15 -6.30
N GLY A 91 8.05 -0.42 -5.46
CA GLY A 91 7.60 -1.79 -5.62
C GLY A 91 6.49 -1.90 -6.65
N GLY A 92 6.11 -3.14 -6.97
CA GLY A 92 4.95 -3.43 -7.79
C GLY A 92 3.66 -3.34 -6.98
N PRO A 93 2.56 -3.93 -7.50
CA PRO A 93 1.26 -3.87 -6.82
C PRO A 93 1.25 -4.45 -5.41
N GLU A 94 2.19 -5.34 -5.09
CA GLU A 94 2.33 -5.91 -3.74
C GLU A 94 2.80 -4.87 -2.71
N SER A 95 3.35 -3.76 -3.18
CA SER A 95 3.78 -2.63 -2.34
C SER A 95 2.82 -1.45 -2.41
N MET A 96 1.60 -1.69 -2.83
CA MET A 96 0.54 -0.69 -2.96
C MET A 96 -0.74 -1.20 -2.33
N VAL A 97 -1.50 -0.28 -1.74
CA VAL A 97 -2.85 -0.56 -1.24
C VAL A 97 -3.78 0.55 -1.71
N GLU A 98 -4.82 0.19 -2.42
CA GLU A 98 -5.86 1.14 -2.82
C GLU A 98 -6.73 1.45 -1.60
N VAL A 99 -6.98 2.73 -1.36
CA VAL A 99 -7.79 3.18 -0.22
C VAL A 99 -9.03 3.88 -0.74
N LYS A 100 -10.20 3.41 -0.29
CA LYS A 100 -11.47 4.10 -0.47
C LYS A 100 -11.91 4.58 0.90
N ALA A 101 -11.76 5.88 1.14
CA ALA A 101 -11.97 6.47 2.46
C ALA A 101 -13.43 6.85 2.67
N LYS A 102 -13.93 6.49 3.84
CA LYS A 102 -15.23 6.94 4.32
C LYS A 102 -15.17 8.39 4.76
N THR A 103 -14.07 8.76 5.42
CA THR A 103 -13.79 10.14 5.83
C THR A 103 -12.65 10.67 4.98
N PRO A 104 -12.78 11.87 4.37
CA PRO A 104 -11.70 12.42 3.55
C PRO A 104 -10.38 12.52 4.33
N VAL A 105 -9.28 12.15 3.67
CA VAL A 105 -7.94 12.17 4.24
C VAL A 105 -7.16 13.30 3.59
N ARG A 106 -6.58 14.17 4.41
CA ARG A 106 -5.79 15.29 3.91
C ARG A 106 -4.52 14.75 3.24
N TYR A 107 -4.24 15.21 2.03
CA TYR A 107 -3.00 14.87 1.34
C TYR A 107 -1.80 15.33 2.15
N SER A 108 -0.80 14.46 2.26
CA SER A 108 0.43 14.74 2.99
C SER A 108 1.59 14.02 2.30
N LEU A 109 2.78 14.63 2.34
CA LEU A 109 4.02 13.98 1.93
C LEU A 109 4.57 13.09 3.04
N GLU A 110 4.06 13.24 4.25
CA GLU A 110 4.43 12.38 5.37
C GLU A 110 3.61 11.10 5.37
N PRO A 111 4.09 10.03 6.02
CA PRO A 111 3.32 8.78 6.11
C PRO A 111 1.96 9.01 6.77
N VAL A 112 0.95 8.33 6.25
CA VAL A 112 -0.40 8.35 6.83
C VAL A 112 -0.80 6.93 7.21
N VAL A 113 -1.68 6.82 8.20
CA VAL A 113 -2.24 5.54 8.63
C VAL A 113 -3.75 5.61 8.43
N VAL A 114 -4.29 4.58 7.81
CA VAL A 114 -5.75 4.44 7.66
C VAL A 114 -6.19 3.11 8.26
N GLU A 115 -7.42 3.07 8.74
CA GLU A 115 -8.04 1.86 9.26
C GLU A 115 -9.33 1.62 8.49
N GLY A 116 -9.51 0.41 8.01
CA GLY A 116 -10.70 0.05 7.28
C GLY A 116 -10.75 -1.44 6.98
N LYS A 117 -11.73 -1.83 6.17
CA LYS A 117 -11.91 -3.22 5.78
C LYS A 117 -10.90 -3.59 4.70
N PHE A 118 -9.99 -4.50 5.03
CA PHE A 118 -8.94 -4.98 4.13
C PHE A 118 -9.52 -6.02 3.18
N THR A 119 -9.17 -5.93 1.90
CA THR A 119 -9.65 -6.87 0.87
C THR A 119 -8.50 -7.26 -0.04
N VAL A 120 -8.35 -8.55 -0.32
CA VAL A 120 -7.42 -9.05 -1.32
C VAL A 120 -8.10 -9.10 -2.68
N LEU A 121 -7.34 -8.79 -3.73
CA LEU A 121 -7.84 -8.67 -5.10
C LEU A 121 -7.13 -9.68 -5.99
N PRO A 122 -7.69 -10.89 -6.15
CA PRO A 122 -7.02 -11.94 -6.94
C PRO A 122 -7.01 -11.64 -8.44
N ASN A 123 -7.90 -10.79 -8.93
CA ASN A 123 -7.95 -10.44 -10.35
C ASN A 123 -8.62 -9.07 -10.52
N ASP A 124 -7.86 -8.02 -10.20
CA ASP A 124 -8.36 -6.65 -10.32
C ASP A 124 -8.14 -6.11 -11.75
N GLN A 125 -9.12 -5.38 -12.27
CA GLN A 125 -9.05 -4.84 -13.63
C GLN A 125 -7.90 -3.84 -13.83
N TYR A 126 -7.42 -3.22 -12.75
CA TYR A 126 -6.30 -2.27 -12.79
C TYR A 126 -4.98 -2.88 -12.32
N GLY A 127 -4.98 -4.19 -12.02
CA GLY A 127 -3.78 -4.89 -11.59
C GLY A 127 -3.39 -4.67 -10.15
N LEU A 128 -4.26 -4.16 -9.32
CA LEU A 128 -4.02 -3.98 -7.89
C LEU A 128 -4.24 -5.29 -7.14
N TYR A 129 -3.55 -5.45 -5.99
CA TYR A 129 -3.61 -6.67 -5.19
C TYR A 129 -4.38 -6.48 -3.89
N TYR A 130 -4.44 -5.25 -3.37
CA TYR A 130 -5.03 -4.96 -2.06
C TYR A 130 -5.89 -3.71 -2.10
N ARG A 131 -6.97 -3.73 -1.31
CA ARG A 131 -7.85 -2.58 -1.16
C ARG A 131 -8.32 -2.47 0.29
N VAL A 132 -8.42 -1.25 0.79
CA VAL A 132 -9.05 -0.94 2.08
C VAL A 132 -10.26 -0.07 1.80
N VAL A 133 -11.44 -0.51 2.24
CA VAL A 133 -12.69 0.22 2.05
C VAL A 133 -13.22 0.74 3.38
N ASP A 134 -14.07 1.75 3.33
CA ASP A 134 -14.61 2.44 4.51
C ASP A 134 -13.50 2.90 5.43
N ALA A 135 -12.38 3.35 4.84
CA ALA A 135 -11.20 3.74 5.58
C ALA A 135 -11.36 5.09 6.27
N VAL A 136 -10.79 5.19 7.46
CA VAL A 136 -10.71 6.45 8.21
C VAL A 136 -9.26 6.69 8.59
N PRO A 137 -8.83 7.97 8.67
CA PRO A 137 -7.45 8.26 9.08
C PRO A 137 -7.24 7.93 10.57
N VAL A 138 -6.03 7.46 10.89
CA VAL A 138 -5.63 7.13 12.26
C VAL A 138 -4.41 7.99 12.59
N LYS A 139 -4.39 8.52 13.79
CA LYS A 139 -3.25 9.32 14.26
C LYS A 139 -2.10 8.47 14.76
#